data_f56f4368c866733a26dd354bc70105cd
#
_entry.id   f56f4368c866733a26dd354bc70105cd
#
_cell.length_a   1.000
_cell.length_b   1.000
_cell.length_c   1.000
_cell.angle_alpha   90.00
_cell.angle_beta   90.00
_cell.angle_gamma   90.00
#
_symmetry.space_group_name_H-M   'P 1'
#
loop_
_entity.id
_entity.type
_entity.pdbx_description
1 polymer ?
#
loop_
_entity_poly.entity_id
_entity_poly.type
_entity_poly.pdbx_seq_one_letter_code
_entity_poly.pdbx_strand_id
1 'polypeptide(L)'
;MKSFLKIAKRTSLTLSLATAAFGQHYTQVNLVSNTSGVAPVTDPTLINPWGLSRSSNSPWWISDNGTGLSTLFTGAGAKQSLIVTIPKADPTNKTFPTGTPTGTIFNSVPTDFILPGGLASTFLFSTIDGAIAGWNAAVAVAPGAAPPSVNAVIAVKGAAGSSYTGLTSALVDGNRYLYTANFNKGRVDVFDNNFQPVKLSDESGHNLFDFGQPPAFTDFFLPRNFVPFNVQTIGNDVVVTYVLHQQGQPLETDGPGLGYVDVFTAKGRLIQRLEHGDWLNAPWGVALAPQDFGAFSHDLLVGQFAGGGTTEGSGTIAIYDLVTGQFKGLLQDANGKTIAINGLWDISPANNSAPGSYDSAGAPGSELYFTAGPNKGTGGLFGYLKPAATDLTQGNDQ
;
A
#
# COMPACT_ATOMS: atom_id res chain seq x y z
N MET A 1 -28.29 45.01 67.65
CA MET A 1 -27.75 45.44 66.36
C MET A 1 -27.40 44.17 65.58
N LYS A 2 -28.23 43.80 64.60
CA LYS A 2 -28.01 42.64 63.71
C LYS A 2 -27.55 43.18 62.35
N SER A 3 -26.30 42.86 61.97
CA SER A 3 -25.74 43.19 60.69
C SER A 3 -26.09 42.14 59.64
N PHE A 4 -26.78 42.49 58.56
CA PHE A 4 -27.09 41.60 57.44
C PHE A 4 -25.97 41.73 56.41
N LEU A 5 -25.25 40.62 56.24
CA LEU A 5 -24.25 40.48 55.15
C LEU A 5 -24.98 39.97 53.90
N LYS A 6 -25.11 40.79 52.86
CA LYS A 6 -25.63 40.42 51.53
C LYS A 6 -24.51 39.77 50.72
N ILE A 7 -24.63 38.46 50.50
CA ILE A 7 -23.76 37.73 49.56
C ILE A 7 -24.34 37.88 48.16
N ALA A 8 -23.62 38.60 47.30
CA ALA A 8 -23.93 38.72 45.87
C ALA A 8 -23.37 37.48 45.17
N LYS A 9 -24.26 36.59 44.67
CA LYS A 9 -23.89 35.49 43.80
C LYS A 9 -23.50 36.09 42.40
N ARG A 10 -22.21 36.06 42.05
CA ARG A 10 -21.76 36.28 40.70
C ARG A 10 -21.95 34.99 39.89
N THR A 11 -22.91 34.97 38.99
CA THR A 11 -23.09 33.87 38.01
C THR A 11 -22.10 34.14 36.87
N SER A 12 -21.02 33.39 36.85
CA SER A 12 -20.10 33.41 35.68
C SER A 12 -20.76 32.62 34.55
N LEU A 13 -21.18 33.33 33.53
CA LEU A 13 -21.62 32.71 32.27
C LEU A 13 -20.35 32.35 31.50
N THR A 14 -19.91 31.09 31.59
CA THR A 14 -18.87 30.53 30.72
C THR A 14 -19.51 30.33 29.35
N LEU A 15 -19.22 31.20 28.42
CA LEU A 15 -19.52 31.06 27.00
C LEU A 15 -18.51 30.01 26.45
N SER A 16 -18.92 28.74 26.38
CA SER A 16 -18.19 27.75 25.65
C SER A 16 -18.30 28.09 24.15
N LEU A 17 -17.29 28.71 23.59
CA LEU A 17 -17.11 28.71 22.15
C LEU A 17 -16.86 27.25 21.75
N ALA A 18 -17.88 26.58 21.23
CA ALA A 18 -17.67 25.40 20.44
C ALA A 18 -16.92 25.86 19.17
N THR A 19 -15.62 25.74 19.17
CA THR A 19 -14.85 25.73 17.90
C THR A 19 -15.40 24.55 17.12
N ALA A 20 -16.20 24.82 16.10
CA ALA A 20 -16.50 23.82 15.08
C ALA A 20 -15.11 23.41 14.53
N ALA A 21 -14.64 22.27 14.95
CA ALA A 21 -13.52 21.61 14.28
C ALA A 21 -14.06 21.26 12.90
N PHE A 22 -13.80 22.11 11.91
CA PHE A 22 -14.02 21.75 10.52
C PHE A 22 -13.04 20.60 10.22
N GLY A 23 -13.58 19.38 10.16
CA GLY A 23 -12.79 18.20 9.81
C GLY A 23 -12.23 18.35 8.40
N GLN A 24 -11.03 17.88 8.18
CA GLN A 24 -10.49 17.79 6.82
C GLN A 24 -11.29 16.74 6.03
N HIS A 25 -11.78 17.11 4.85
CA HIS A 25 -12.60 16.27 3.99
C HIS A 25 -11.92 15.98 2.66
N TYR A 26 -12.33 14.88 2.05
CA TYR A 26 -11.75 14.42 0.79
C TYR A 26 -12.83 14.07 -0.22
N THR A 27 -12.47 14.21 -1.50
CA THR A 27 -13.31 13.82 -2.62
C THR A 27 -12.69 12.60 -3.31
N GLN A 28 -13.48 11.54 -3.49
CA GLN A 28 -13.10 10.41 -4.30
C GLN A 28 -13.38 10.67 -5.78
N VAL A 29 -12.40 10.41 -6.63
CA VAL A 29 -12.51 10.46 -8.09
C VAL A 29 -12.17 9.10 -8.67
N ASN A 30 -13.14 8.45 -9.29
CA ASN A 30 -12.94 7.20 -10.02
C ASN A 30 -12.45 7.53 -11.43
N LEU A 31 -11.37 6.90 -11.87
CA LEU A 31 -10.76 7.11 -13.19
C LEU A 31 -11.05 5.99 -14.16
N VAL A 32 -10.83 4.74 -13.72
CA VAL A 32 -11.00 3.53 -14.52
C VAL A 32 -11.69 2.46 -13.72
N SER A 33 -12.61 1.73 -14.34
CA SER A 33 -13.24 0.53 -13.75
C SER A 33 -13.47 -0.54 -14.81
N ASN A 34 -13.49 -1.82 -14.41
CA ASN A 34 -13.94 -2.89 -15.31
C ASN A 34 -15.47 -2.92 -15.47
N THR A 35 -16.19 -2.18 -14.63
CA THR A 35 -17.65 -2.09 -14.66
C THR A 35 -18.09 -0.78 -15.30
N SER A 36 -18.91 -0.88 -16.33
CA SER A 36 -19.44 0.29 -17.04
C SER A 36 -20.26 1.20 -16.11
N GLY A 37 -20.09 2.52 -16.26
CA GLY A 37 -20.82 3.53 -15.48
C GLY A 37 -20.25 3.80 -14.07
N VAL A 38 -19.20 3.08 -13.64
CA VAL A 38 -18.53 3.31 -12.34
C VAL A 38 -17.45 4.37 -12.45
N ALA A 39 -16.79 4.47 -13.60
CA ALA A 39 -15.76 5.45 -13.91
C ALA A 39 -15.89 5.92 -15.37
N PRO A 40 -15.25 7.06 -15.74
CA PRO A 40 -15.25 7.55 -17.12
C PRO A 40 -14.64 6.56 -18.13
N VAL A 41 -13.61 5.82 -17.70
CA VAL A 41 -12.95 4.80 -18.57
C VAL A 41 -13.37 3.41 -18.10
N THR A 42 -13.86 2.59 -19.04
CA THR A 42 -14.15 1.17 -18.80
C THR A 42 -13.05 0.31 -19.39
N ASP A 43 -12.37 -0.49 -18.56
CA ASP A 43 -11.34 -1.43 -18.98
C ASP A 43 -11.60 -2.83 -18.42
N PRO A 44 -12.05 -3.79 -19.24
CA PRO A 44 -12.36 -5.14 -18.81
C PRO A 44 -11.16 -5.94 -18.31
N THR A 45 -9.93 -5.47 -18.54
CA THR A 45 -8.71 -6.14 -18.08
C THR A 45 -8.32 -5.75 -16.65
N LEU A 46 -8.83 -4.63 -16.12
CA LEU A 46 -8.61 -4.17 -14.76
C LEU A 46 -9.45 -5.01 -13.77
N ILE A 47 -8.99 -6.21 -13.43
CA ILE A 47 -9.71 -7.11 -12.50
C ILE A 47 -8.86 -7.35 -11.27
N ASN A 48 -9.43 -7.07 -10.08
CA ASN A 48 -8.77 -7.21 -8.78
C ASN A 48 -7.38 -6.54 -8.78
N PRO A 49 -7.28 -5.25 -9.09
CA PRO A 49 -6.01 -4.55 -9.11
C PRO A 49 -5.49 -4.37 -7.69
N TRP A 50 -4.28 -4.90 -7.41
CA TRP A 50 -3.60 -4.81 -6.12
C TRP A 50 -2.61 -3.64 -6.11
N GLY A 51 -1.31 -3.92 -6.26
CA GLY A 51 -0.26 -2.92 -6.18
C GLY A 51 -0.27 -1.92 -7.33
N LEU A 52 0.10 -0.69 -7.03
CA LEU A 52 0.33 0.35 -8.02
C LEU A 52 1.69 1.02 -7.80
N SER A 53 2.40 1.31 -8.87
CA SER A 53 3.71 1.95 -8.83
C SER A 53 3.96 2.76 -10.08
N ARG A 54 4.89 3.70 -10.00
CA ARG A 54 5.36 4.48 -11.15
C ARG A 54 6.76 5.03 -10.93
N SER A 55 7.45 5.38 -12.01
CA SER A 55 8.59 6.28 -11.96
C SER A 55 8.12 7.74 -12.03
N SER A 56 9.05 8.69 -11.86
CA SER A 56 8.75 10.12 -12.05
C SER A 56 8.23 10.46 -13.45
N ASN A 57 8.47 9.60 -14.45
CA ASN A 57 8.18 9.86 -15.87
C ASN A 57 7.34 8.75 -16.54
N SER A 58 6.84 7.78 -15.78
CA SER A 58 6.00 6.71 -16.31
C SER A 58 4.53 6.90 -15.96
N PRO A 59 3.60 6.28 -16.70
CA PRO A 59 2.24 6.09 -16.21
C PRO A 59 2.25 5.22 -14.94
N TRP A 60 1.10 5.12 -14.29
CA TRP A 60 0.85 4.16 -13.23
C TRP A 60 0.85 2.74 -13.78
N TRP A 61 1.64 1.87 -13.17
CA TRP A 61 1.69 0.44 -13.40
C TRP A 61 0.85 -0.24 -12.34
N ILE A 62 -0.12 -1.02 -12.76
CA ILE A 62 -1.09 -1.67 -11.87
C ILE A 62 -0.94 -3.19 -11.99
N SER A 63 -0.90 -3.86 -10.85
CA SER A 63 -0.89 -5.32 -10.77
C SER A 63 -2.32 -5.86 -10.82
N ASP A 64 -2.78 -6.28 -11.99
CA ASP A 64 -4.13 -6.85 -12.18
C ASP A 64 -4.12 -8.32 -11.81
N ASN A 65 -4.34 -8.60 -10.52
CA ASN A 65 -4.25 -9.95 -9.94
C ASN A 65 -5.21 -10.94 -10.63
N GLY A 66 -6.42 -10.49 -10.95
CA GLY A 66 -7.45 -11.33 -11.55
C GLY A 66 -7.19 -11.72 -13.02
N THR A 67 -6.34 -10.98 -13.73
CA THR A 67 -6.02 -11.26 -15.15
C THR A 67 -4.58 -11.70 -15.37
N GLY A 68 -3.70 -11.55 -14.39
CA GLY A 68 -2.27 -11.84 -14.54
C GLY A 68 -1.52 -10.83 -15.41
N LEU A 69 -2.04 -9.64 -15.49
CA LEU A 69 -1.48 -8.55 -16.30
C LEU A 69 -0.92 -7.43 -15.40
N SER A 70 -0.13 -6.57 -16.00
CA SER A 70 0.04 -5.21 -15.54
C SER A 70 -0.46 -4.27 -16.62
N THR A 71 -1.49 -3.49 -16.30
CA THR A 71 -2.03 -2.44 -17.15
C THR A 71 -1.50 -1.08 -16.72
N LEU A 72 -1.46 -0.15 -17.67
CA LEU A 72 -0.84 1.14 -17.47
C LEU A 72 -1.85 2.26 -17.77
N PHE A 73 -1.94 3.22 -16.83
CA PHE A 73 -2.81 4.38 -16.95
C PHE A 73 -2.09 5.67 -16.59
N THR A 74 -2.42 6.76 -17.29
CA THR A 74 -2.01 8.09 -16.81
C THR A 74 -2.70 8.45 -15.50
N GLY A 75 -2.22 9.48 -14.81
CA GLY A 75 -2.90 10.02 -13.64
C GLY A 75 -4.32 10.58 -13.93
N ALA A 76 -4.66 10.81 -15.20
CA ALA A 76 -6.00 11.16 -15.65
C ALA A 76 -6.86 9.96 -16.08
N GLY A 77 -6.35 8.71 -15.90
CA GLY A 77 -7.07 7.49 -16.26
C GLY A 77 -6.97 7.06 -17.72
N ALA A 78 -6.17 7.74 -18.57
CA ALA A 78 -6.01 7.33 -19.96
C ALA A 78 -5.16 6.06 -20.06
N LYS A 79 -5.74 4.98 -20.63
CA LYS A 79 -5.05 3.70 -20.82
C LYS A 79 -3.88 3.85 -21.80
N GLN A 80 -2.77 3.23 -21.45
CA GLN A 80 -1.61 3.11 -22.34
C GLN A 80 -1.72 1.83 -23.18
N SER A 81 -1.08 1.82 -24.37
CA SER A 81 -1.12 0.68 -25.27
C SER A 81 -0.34 -0.53 -24.76
N LEU A 82 0.69 -0.32 -23.92
CA LEU A 82 1.46 -1.40 -23.33
C LEU A 82 0.63 -2.11 -22.28
N ILE A 83 0.57 -3.43 -22.41
CA ILE A 83 0.03 -4.35 -21.40
C ILE A 83 1.09 -5.43 -21.20
N VAL A 84 1.47 -5.69 -19.95
CA VAL A 84 2.52 -6.65 -19.64
C VAL A 84 1.93 -7.90 -19.00
N THR A 85 2.24 -9.06 -19.56
CA THR A 85 1.88 -10.35 -18.97
C THR A 85 2.84 -10.70 -17.84
N ILE A 86 2.30 -11.00 -16.67
CA ILE A 86 3.07 -11.49 -15.52
C ILE A 86 3.03 -13.02 -15.51
N PRO A 87 4.19 -13.69 -15.62
CA PRO A 87 4.23 -15.15 -15.73
C PRO A 87 3.90 -15.81 -14.38
N LYS A 88 3.41 -17.05 -14.46
CA LYS A 88 3.25 -17.93 -13.29
C LYS A 88 4.61 -18.41 -12.79
N ALA A 89 4.76 -18.58 -11.48
CA ALA A 89 5.94 -19.21 -10.88
C ALA A 89 6.18 -20.62 -11.41
N ASP A 90 5.11 -21.40 -11.57
CA ASP A 90 5.10 -22.72 -12.20
C ASP A 90 4.06 -22.75 -13.34
N PRO A 91 4.50 -22.78 -14.61
CA PRO A 91 3.59 -22.86 -15.75
C PRO A 91 2.67 -24.09 -15.73
N THR A 92 3.06 -25.15 -15.04
CA THR A 92 2.29 -26.40 -14.95
C THR A 92 1.21 -26.37 -13.86
N ASN A 93 1.28 -25.39 -12.95
CA ASN A 93 0.29 -25.24 -11.87
C ASN A 93 -1.08 -24.86 -12.46
N LYS A 94 -2.08 -25.72 -12.23
CA LYS A 94 -3.46 -25.52 -12.70
C LYS A 94 -4.32 -24.71 -11.74
N THR A 95 -3.88 -24.51 -10.51
CA THR A 95 -4.59 -23.70 -9.51
C THR A 95 -4.68 -22.23 -9.95
N PHE A 96 -3.62 -21.76 -10.59
CA PHE A 96 -3.56 -20.40 -11.12
C PHE A 96 -3.59 -20.45 -12.67
N PRO A 97 -4.65 -19.99 -13.32
CA PRO A 97 -4.74 -19.98 -14.79
C PRO A 97 -3.75 -19.01 -15.44
N THR A 98 -3.48 -17.90 -14.75
CA THR A 98 -2.56 -16.82 -15.17
C THR A 98 -1.54 -16.56 -14.07
N GLY A 99 -0.62 -15.63 -14.25
CA GLY A 99 0.10 -14.99 -13.15
C GLY A 99 -0.87 -14.31 -12.19
N THR A 100 -0.44 -14.09 -10.96
CA THR A 100 -1.27 -13.49 -9.90
C THR A 100 -0.50 -12.35 -9.23
N PRO A 101 -0.18 -11.26 -9.97
CA PRO A 101 0.61 -10.16 -9.43
C PRO A 101 -0.09 -9.49 -8.26
N THR A 102 0.71 -9.08 -7.27
CA THR A 102 0.28 -8.41 -6.04
C THR A 102 0.99 -7.06 -5.90
N GLY A 103 2.01 -6.95 -5.03
CA GLY A 103 2.82 -5.73 -4.94
C GLY A 103 3.62 -5.46 -6.20
N THR A 104 3.81 -4.19 -6.53
CA THR A 104 4.68 -3.75 -7.62
C THR A 104 5.52 -2.56 -7.20
N ILE A 105 6.76 -2.51 -7.68
CA ILE A 105 7.68 -1.39 -7.44
C ILE A 105 8.44 -0.98 -8.70
N PHE A 106 8.80 0.28 -8.77
CA PHE A 106 9.77 0.82 -9.73
C PHE A 106 11.20 0.65 -9.21
N ASN A 107 12.08 0.13 -10.05
CA ASN A 107 13.52 0.11 -9.80
C ASN A 107 14.19 1.34 -10.42
N SER A 108 14.66 2.24 -9.58
CA SER A 108 15.35 3.46 -10.01
C SER A 108 16.85 3.28 -10.30
N VAL A 109 17.41 2.09 -10.00
CA VAL A 109 18.87 1.83 -10.09
C VAL A 109 19.17 0.85 -11.20
N PRO A 110 19.84 1.28 -12.28
CA PRO A 110 20.06 0.45 -13.47
C PRO A 110 21.10 -0.66 -13.29
N THR A 111 21.76 -0.73 -12.14
CA THR A 111 22.73 -1.79 -11.79
C THR A 111 22.15 -2.86 -10.88
N ASP A 112 20.94 -2.63 -10.33
CA ASP A 112 20.30 -3.53 -9.39
C ASP A 112 19.22 -4.35 -10.08
N PHE A 113 18.94 -5.53 -9.53
CA PHE A 113 17.87 -6.41 -9.98
C PHE A 113 17.97 -6.79 -11.45
N ILE A 114 19.14 -7.32 -11.82
CA ILE A 114 19.47 -7.78 -13.18
C ILE A 114 18.65 -9.05 -13.48
N LEU A 115 17.81 -8.96 -14.49
CA LEU A 115 16.94 -10.03 -14.94
C LEU A 115 17.70 -11.12 -15.73
N PRO A 116 17.16 -12.33 -15.82
CA PRO A 116 17.60 -13.27 -16.84
C PRO A 116 17.54 -12.61 -18.24
N GLY A 117 18.71 -12.51 -18.88
CA GLY A 117 18.87 -11.73 -20.13
C GLY A 117 19.79 -10.51 -19.98
N GLY A 118 20.26 -10.21 -18.76
CA GLY A 118 21.36 -9.28 -18.49
C GLY A 118 20.98 -7.81 -18.38
N LEU A 119 19.70 -7.48 -18.32
CA LEU A 119 19.21 -6.12 -18.16
C LEU A 119 18.54 -5.92 -16.78
N ALA A 120 18.74 -4.75 -16.18
CA ALA A 120 18.06 -4.39 -14.95
C ALA A 120 16.53 -4.38 -15.16
N SER A 121 15.79 -4.86 -14.15
CA SER A 121 14.33 -4.65 -14.14
C SER A 121 14.02 -3.15 -14.09
N THR A 122 12.98 -2.71 -14.77
CA THR A 122 12.40 -1.37 -14.59
C THR A 122 11.26 -1.44 -13.56
N PHE A 123 10.43 -2.48 -13.66
CA PHE A 123 9.40 -2.77 -12.67
C PHE A 123 9.50 -4.21 -12.19
N LEU A 124 9.19 -4.41 -10.92
CA LEU A 124 9.16 -5.72 -10.27
C LEU A 124 7.77 -5.98 -9.70
N PHE A 125 7.38 -7.24 -9.70
CA PHE A 125 6.07 -7.72 -9.27
C PHE A 125 6.24 -8.94 -8.36
N SER A 126 5.62 -8.94 -7.18
CA SER A 126 5.41 -10.16 -6.40
C SER A 126 4.14 -10.87 -6.86
N THR A 127 4.03 -12.18 -6.58
CA THR A 127 2.86 -12.97 -7.00
C THR A 127 2.38 -13.93 -5.91
N ILE A 128 1.06 -14.18 -5.86
CA ILE A 128 0.46 -15.11 -4.87
C ILE A 128 1.03 -16.53 -5.01
N ASP A 129 1.41 -16.94 -6.20
CA ASP A 129 2.02 -18.26 -6.44
C ASP A 129 3.51 -18.30 -6.10
N GLY A 130 4.03 -17.26 -5.41
CA GLY A 130 5.33 -17.28 -4.75
C GLY A 130 6.50 -16.96 -5.68
N ALA A 131 6.33 -16.07 -6.64
CA ALA A 131 7.44 -15.57 -7.47
C ALA A 131 7.65 -14.06 -7.31
N ILE A 132 8.82 -13.60 -7.74
CA ILE A 132 9.09 -12.22 -8.10
C ILE A 132 9.39 -12.22 -9.59
N ALA A 133 8.61 -11.48 -10.36
CA ALA A 133 8.82 -11.24 -11.77
C ALA A 133 9.34 -9.82 -11.99
N GLY A 134 10.17 -9.64 -13.02
CA GLY A 134 10.68 -8.34 -13.40
C GLY A 134 10.42 -8.03 -14.87
N TRP A 135 10.23 -6.77 -15.17
CA TRP A 135 10.04 -6.29 -16.52
C TRP A 135 11.10 -5.25 -16.90
N ASN A 136 11.53 -5.33 -18.14
CA ASN A 136 12.32 -4.32 -18.84
C ASN A 136 11.88 -4.29 -20.30
N ALA A 137 11.89 -3.12 -20.91
CA ALA A 137 11.41 -2.95 -22.29
C ALA A 137 12.11 -3.85 -23.32
N ALA A 138 13.35 -4.25 -23.08
CA ALA A 138 14.15 -5.06 -24.01
C ALA A 138 14.32 -6.53 -23.57
N VAL A 139 13.76 -6.95 -22.42
CA VAL A 139 13.83 -8.32 -21.94
C VAL A 139 12.65 -9.13 -22.49
N ALA A 140 12.90 -10.38 -22.90
CA ALA A 140 11.88 -11.31 -23.42
C ALA A 140 11.03 -10.75 -24.58
N VAL A 141 11.62 -9.90 -25.41
CA VAL A 141 11.00 -9.48 -26.66
C VAL A 141 10.91 -10.70 -27.59
N ALA A 142 9.73 -10.95 -28.14
CA ALA A 142 9.53 -12.07 -29.04
C ALA A 142 10.42 -11.95 -30.30
N PRO A 143 10.90 -13.07 -30.85
CA PRO A 143 11.70 -13.04 -32.08
C PRO A 143 11.00 -12.27 -33.21
N GLY A 144 11.67 -11.26 -33.74
CA GLY A 144 11.13 -10.40 -34.83
C GLY A 144 10.20 -9.30 -34.35
N ALA A 145 9.87 -9.19 -33.04
CA ALA A 145 9.11 -8.08 -32.53
C ALA A 145 10.04 -6.92 -32.13
N ALA A 146 9.50 -5.72 -32.10
CA ALA A 146 10.19 -4.53 -31.61
C ALA A 146 9.89 -4.31 -30.09
N PRO A 147 10.81 -3.72 -29.31
CA PRO A 147 10.49 -3.23 -27.97
C PRO A 147 9.33 -2.21 -28.01
N PRO A 148 8.55 -2.04 -26.88
CA PRO A 148 8.77 -2.68 -25.59
C PRO A 148 8.25 -4.12 -25.51
N SER A 149 8.88 -4.94 -24.63
CA SER A 149 8.39 -6.27 -24.29
C SER A 149 6.99 -6.22 -23.69
N VAL A 150 6.15 -7.16 -24.08
CA VAL A 150 4.82 -7.39 -23.48
C VAL A 150 4.83 -8.47 -22.40
N ASN A 151 6.02 -8.95 -21.99
CA ASN A 151 6.16 -10.02 -21.01
C ASN A 151 7.18 -9.62 -19.94
N ALA A 152 6.83 -9.86 -18.67
CA ALA A 152 7.79 -9.94 -17.60
C ALA A 152 8.45 -11.33 -17.55
N VAL A 153 9.55 -11.45 -16.82
CA VAL A 153 10.28 -12.71 -16.63
C VAL A 153 10.40 -13.02 -15.13
N ILE A 154 10.42 -14.31 -14.78
CA ILE A 154 10.65 -14.72 -13.39
C ILE A 154 12.11 -14.43 -13.02
N ALA A 155 12.30 -13.64 -11.97
CA ALA A 155 13.59 -13.36 -11.34
C ALA A 155 13.83 -14.24 -10.10
N VAL A 156 12.79 -14.48 -9.31
CA VAL A 156 12.83 -15.32 -8.11
C VAL A 156 11.70 -16.33 -8.15
N LYS A 157 12.01 -17.57 -7.83
CA LYS A 157 11.02 -18.56 -7.38
C LYS A 157 11.21 -18.77 -5.88
N GLY A 158 10.21 -18.43 -5.10
CA GLY A 158 10.21 -18.65 -3.66
C GLY A 158 10.27 -20.13 -3.29
N ALA A 159 10.53 -20.40 -2.04
CA ALA A 159 10.47 -21.78 -1.52
C ALA A 159 9.06 -22.35 -1.72
N ALA A 160 8.97 -23.67 -1.83
CA ALA A 160 7.69 -24.36 -2.02
C ALA A 160 6.63 -23.91 -0.99
N GLY A 161 5.46 -23.55 -1.47
CA GLY A 161 4.36 -23.03 -0.67
C GLY A 161 4.52 -21.57 -0.21
N SER A 162 5.44 -20.79 -0.78
CA SER A 162 5.46 -19.35 -0.61
C SER A 162 4.26 -18.70 -1.30
N SER A 163 3.77 -17.61 -0.71
CA SER A 163 2.77 -16.73 -1.31
C SER A 163 3.19 -15.29 -1.03
N TYR A 164 3.53 -14.54 -2.05
CA TYR A 164 4.03 -13.18 -1.92
C TYR A 164 2.90 -12.19 -2.16
N THR A 165 2.50 -11.48 -1.09
CA THR A 165 1.33 -10.59 -1.11
C THR A 165 1.68 -9.11 -1.12
N GLY A 166 2.95 -8.76 -0.97
CA GLY A 166 3.45 -7.38 -1.02
C GLY A 166 4.91 -7.34 -1.41
N LEU A 167 5.39 -6.19 -1.90
CA LEU A 167 6.76 -6.01 -2.39
C LEU A 167 7.23 -4.58 -2.15
N THR A 168 8.43 -4.41 -1.61
CA THR A 168 9.11 -3.11 -1.50
C THR A 168 10.62 -3.24 -1.57
N SER A 169 11.34 -2.12 -1.60
CA SER A 169 12.81 -2.12 -1.55
C SER A 169 13.31 -1.00 -0.63
N ALA A 170 14.41 -1.27 0.09
CA ALA A 170 15.09 -0.28 0.92
C ALA A 170 16.62 -0.44 0.84
N LEU A 171 17.34 0.53 1.38
CA LEU A 171 18.79 0.53 1.42
C LEU A 171 19.28 0.05 2.79
N VAL A 172 20.25 -0.86 2.76
CA VAL A 172 21.01 -1.29 3.94
C VAL A 172 22.49 -1.14 3.64
N ASP A 173 23.17 -0.26 4.38
CA ASP A 173 24.60 0.03 4.21
C ASP A 173 24.98 0.34 2.75
N GLY A 174 24.12 1.11 2.06
CA GLY A 174 24.31 1.49 0.66
C GLY A 174 23.94 0.44 -0.38
N ASN A 175 23.58 -0.77 0.02
CA ASN A 175 23.11 -1.83 -0.86
C ASN A 175 21.58 -1.88 -0.85
N ARG A 176 20.98 -2.10 -2.01
CA ARG A 176 19.52 -2.23 -2.13
C ARG A 176 19.09 -3.67 -1.88
N TYR A 177 18.06 -3.81 -1.06
CA TYR A 177 17.41 -5.07 -0.76
C TYR A 177 15.94 -5.02 -1.18
N LEU A 178 15.42 -6.18 -1.53
CA LEU A 178 14.03 -6.41 -1.88
C LEU A 178 13.35 -7.16 -0.75
N TYR A 179 12.19 -6.70 -0.32
CA TYR A 179 11.41 -7.28 0.77
C TYR A 179 10.06 -7.71 0.23
N THR A 180 9.60 -8.89 0.65
CA THR A 180 8.27 -9.37 0.27
C THR A 180 7.57 -10.02 1.45
N ALA A 181 6.28 -9.70 1.63
CA ALA A 181 5.44 -10.35 2.60
C ALA A 181 5.14 -11.77 2.13
N ASN A 182 5.69 -12.77 2.80
CA ASN A 182 5.41 -14.18 2.53
C ASN A 182 4.28 -14.65 3.44
N PHE A 183 3.05 -14.42 2.98
CA PHE A 183 1.81 -14.69 3.70
C PHE A 183 1.73 -16.14 4.22
N ASN A 184 1.93 -17.12 3.35
CA ASN A 184 1.83 -18.52 3.73
C ASN A 184 2.94 -19.00 4.68
N LYS A 185 4.09 -18.32 4.70
CA LYS A 185 5.20 -18.65 5.60
C LYS A 185 5.21 -17.80 6.87
N GLY A 186 4.33 -16.80 6.96
CA GLY A 186 4.19 -15.92 8.12
C GLY A 186 5.46 -15.10 8.41
N ARG A 187 6.15 -14.63 7.39
CA ARG A 187 7.39 -13.87 7.55
C ARG A 187 7.64 -12.93 6.37
N VAL A 188 8.56 -11.99 6.54
CA VAL A 188 9.13 -11.22 5.45
C VAL A 188 10.32 -11.99 4.86
N ASP A 189 10.30 -12.27 3.57
CA ASP A 189 11.47 -12.79 2.84
C ASP A 189 12.25 -11.61 2.26
N VAL A 190 13.59 -11.71 2.29
CA VAL A 190 14.50 -10.64 1.84
C VAL A 190 15.44 -11.18 0.78
N PHE A 191 15.69 -10.37 -0.25
CA PHE A 191 16.63 -10.68 -1.33
C PHE A 191 17.58 -9.51 -1.53
N ASP A 192 18.82 -9.79 -1.91
CA ASP A 192 19.78 -8.78 -2.31
C ASP A 192 19.48 -8.24 -3.74
N ASN A 193 20.28 -7.29 -4.19
CA ASN A 193 20.14 -6.70 -5.52
C ASN A 193 20.47 -7.66 -6.70
N ASN A 194 20.92 -8.88 -6.40
CA ASN A 194 21.14 -9.98 -7.35
C ASN A 194 20.07 -11.07 -7.21
N PHE A 195 18.98 -10.79 -6.51
CA PHE A 195 17.90 -11.75 -6.21
C PHE A 195 18.32 -12.95 -5.36
N GLN A 196 19.44 -12.88 -4.64
CA GLN A 196 19.84 -13.94 -3.72
C GLN A 196 19.12 -13.78 -2.38
N PRO A 197 18.55 -14.87 -1.82
CA PRO A 197 17.90 -14.77 -0.53
C PRO A 197 18.89 -14.41 0.59
N VAL A 198 18.51 -13.47 1.43
CA VAL A 198 19.32 -12.94 2.53
C VAL A 198 18.59 -13.16 3.85
N LYS A 199 19.33 -13.59 4.86
CA LYS A 199 18.89 -13.56 6.24
C LYS A 199 19.49 -12.32 6.91
N LEU A 200 18.66 -11.33 7.17
CA LEU A 200 19.03 -10.19 7.98
C LEU A 200 18.90 -10.58 9.46
N SER A 201 19.80 -10.07 10.29
CA SER A 201 19.70 -10.12 11.74
C SER A 201 19.40 -8.73 12.25
N ASP A 202 18.56 -8.62 13.26
CA ASP A 202 18.32 -7.37 13.97
C ASP A 202 19.66 -6.88 14.57
N GLU A 203 19.95 -5.59 14.39
CA GLU A 203 21.17 -4.94 14.88
C GLU A 203 21.22 -4.73 16.40
N SER A 204 20.20 -5.14 17.14
CA SER A 204 20.08 -4.78 18.55
C SER A 204 21.27 -5.26 19.41
N GLY A 205 22.10 -6.17 18.89
CA GLY A 205 23.35 -6.61 19.56
C GLY A 205 23.14 -7.15 20.98
N HIS A 206 21.92 -7.11 21.48
CA HIS A 206 21.56 -7.59 22.80
C HIS A 206 20.95 -8.96 22.63
N ASN A 207 21.73 -9.99 22.93
CA ASN A 207 21.18 -11.31 23.24
C ASN A 207 20.29 -11.16 24.49
N LEU A 208 19.02 -10.85 24.29
CA LEU A 208 18.04 -10.92 25.38
C LEU A 208 17.91 -12.34 25.94
N PHE A 209 18.33 -13.31 25.15
CA PHE A 209 18.49 -14.72 25.50
C PHE A 209 19.71 -15.24 24.77
N ASP A 210 20.50 -16.09 25.36
CA ASP A 210 21.71 -16.73 24.79
C ASP A 210 21.46 -17.57 23.50
N PHE A 211 20.38 -17.33 22.78
CA PHE A 211 19.92 -18.06 21.60
C PHE A 211 20.12 -17.35 20.26
N GLY A 212 20.99 -16.39 20.20
CA GLY A 212 21.25 -15.61 18.99
C GLY A 212 20.34 -14.38 18.87
N GLN A 213 20.58 -13.57 17.84
CA GLN A 213 19.79 -12.38 17.58
C GLN A 213 18.36 -12.77 17.14
N PRO A 214 17.33 -12.01 17.52
CA PRO A 214 15.99 -12.27 17.03
C PRO A 214 15.96 -12.20 15.49
N PRO A 215 15.13 -13.00 14.83
CA PRO A 215 14.94 -12.89 13.39
C PRO A 215 14.48 -11.46 13.03
N ALA A 216 15.02 -10.93 11.91
CA ALA A 216 14.57 -9.66 11.37
C ALA A 216 13.06 -9.69 11.08
N PHE A 217 12.40 -8.53 11.19
CA PHE A 217 10.96 -8.37 10.97
C PHE A 217 10.10 -9.23 11.90
N THR A 218 10.53 -9.36 13.15
CA THR A 218 9.76 -10.10 14.17
C THR A 218 9.25 -9.17 15.24
N ASP A 219 7.95 -9.24 15.51
CA ASP A 219 7.33 -8.69 16.72
C ASP A 219 6.84 -9.84 17.60
N PHE A 220 7.47 -10.01 18.77
CA PHE A 220 7.12 -11.05 19.75
C PHE A 220 5.80 -10.79 20.49
N PHE A 221 5.26 -9.58 20.40
CA PHE A 221 4.00 -9.21 21.02
C PHE A 221 2.81 -9.33 20.05
N LEU A 222 3.09 -9.59 18.78
CA LEU A 222 2.03 -9.83 17.81
C LEU A 222 1.27 -11.11 18.20
N PRO A 223 -0.09 -11.08 18.25
CA PRO A 223 -0.85 -12.29 18.55
C PRO A 223 -0.59 -13.40 17.53
N ARG A 224 -0.76 -14.65 17.98
CA ARG A 224 -0.55 -15.81 17.09
C ARG A 224 -1.45 -15.75 15.87
N ASN A 225 -0.95 -16.27 14.76
CA ASN A 225 -1.63 -16.37 13.48
C ASN A 225 -1.81 -15.02 12.74
N PHE A 226 -1.28 -13.91 13.25
CA PHE A 226 -1.10 -12.74 12.43
C PHE A 226 0.16 -12.91 11.60
N VAL A 227 0.01 -12.70 10.29
CA VAL A 227 1.09 -12.89 9.30
C VAL A 227 1.29 -11.62 8.47
N PRO A 228 2.50 -11.36 7.97
CA PRO A 228 2.72 -10.25 7.06
C PRO A 228 1.79 -10.33 5.84
N PHE A 229 1.11 -9.22 5.53
CA PHE A 229 0.18 -9.11 4.41
C PHE A 229 0.69 -8.16 3.34
N ASN A 230 1.31 -7.04 3.73
CA ASN A 230 2.06 -6.17 2.82
C ASN A 230 3.35 -5.67 3.49
N VAL A 231 4.24 -5.17 2.67
CA VAL A 231 5.47 -4.45 3.05
C VAL A 231 5.58 -3.19 2.21
N GLN A 232 5.86 -2.04 2.85
CA GLN A 232 6.00 -0.76 2.18
C GLN A 232 7.13 0.04 2.79
N THR A 233 8.01 0.61 1.97
CA THR A 233 9.07 1.50 2.45
C THR A 233 8.56 2.94 2.55
N ILE A 234 8.71 3.52 3.73
CA ILE A 234 8.46 4.93 4.01
C ILE A 234 9.79 5.57 4.45
N GLY A 235 10.29 6.50 3.66
CA GLY A 235 11.68 6.95 3.81
C GLY A 235 12.66 5.82 3.52
N ASN A 236 13.24 5.23 4.57
CA ASN A 236 14.04 4.00 4.47
C ASN A 236 13.63 2.94 5.51
N ASP A 237 12.56 3.20 6.25
CA ASP A 237 11.96 2.23 7.15
C ASP A 237 10.95 1.36 6.42
N VAL A 238 10.80 0.11 6.86
CA VAL A 238 9.90 -0.87 6.26
C VAL A 238 8.68 -1.01 7.16
N VAL A 239 7.54 -0.55 6.67
CA VAL A 239 6.25 -0.76 7.31
C VAL A 239 5.71 -2.12 6.88
N VAL A 240 5.33 -2.94 7.86
CA VAL A 240 4.73 -4.27 7.65
C VAL A 240 3.30 -4.24 8.15
N THR A 241 2.36 -4.58 7.30
CA THR A 241 0.97 -4.82 7.71
C THR A 241 0.76 -6.29 7.98
N TYR A 242 -0.10 -6.59 8.94
CA TYR A 242 -0.41 -7.98 9.33
C TYR A 242 -1.91 -8.22 9.29
N VAL A 243 -2.26 -9.45 8.95
CA VAL A 243 -3.65 -9.92 8.90
C VAL A 243 -3.75 -11.28 9.62
N LEU A 244 -4.94 -11.57 10.15
CA LEU A 244 -5.18 -12.88 10.75
C LEU A 244 -5.27 -13.95 9.65
N HIS A 245 -4.42 -14.97 9.75
CA HIS A 245 -4.43 -16.15 8.88
C HIS A 245 -4.67 -17.40 9.71
N GLN A 246 -5.88 -17.91 9.68
CA GLN A 246 -6.24 -19.11 10.41
C GLN A 246 -5.65 -20.36 9.74
N GLN A 247 -5.14 -21.26 10.54
CA GLN A 247 -4.53 -22.49 10.03
C GLN A 247 -5.50 -23.29 9.14
N GLY A 248 -5.04 -23.64 7.95
CA GLY A 248 -5.81 -24.40 6.98
C GLY A 248 -6.79 -23.58 6.13
N GLN A 249 -6.86 -22.26 6.34
CA GLN A 249 -7.60 -21.38 5.44
C GLN A 249 -6.69 -20.88 4.32
N PRO A 250 -7.19 -20.80 3.08
CA PRO A 250 -6.40 -20.30 1.94
C PRO A 250 -6.25 -18.79 1.89
N LEU A 251 -7.11 -18.07 2.61
CA LEU A 251 -7.21 -16.62 2.62
C LEU A 251 -7.09 -16.08 4.05
N GLU A 252 -6.96 -14.79 4.16
CA GLU A 252 -7.02 -14.03 5.40
C GLU A 252 -8.42 -14.12 6.05
N THR A 253 -8.46 -13.76 7.32
CA THR A 253 -9.71 -13.59 8.07
C THR A 253 -9.89 -12.10 8.36
N ASP A 254 -11.02 -11.57 7.91
CA ASP A 254 -11.38 -10.17 8.06
C ASP A 254 -12.26 -9.93 9.29
N GLY A 255 -12.23 -8.73 9.80
CA GLY A 255 -13.05 -8.27 10.88
C GLY A 255 -12.45 -7.06 11.60
N PRO A 256 -13.24 -6.27 12.33
CA PRO A 256 -12.75 -5.18 13.15
C PRO A 256 -11.66 -5.65 14.12
N GLY A 257 -10.53 -4.94 14.16
CA GLY A 257 -9.37 -5.30 14.98
C GLY A 257 -8.54 -6.47 14.44
N LEU A 258 -8.89 -7.05 13.28
CA LEU A 258 -8.13 -8.14 12.68
C LEU A 258 -7.04 -7.62 11.72
N GLY A 259 -6.19 -6.74 12.26
CA GLY A 259 -5.04 -6.18 11.57
C GLY A 259 -4.05 -5.55 12.55
N TYR A 260 -2.77 -5.56 12.21
CA TYR A 260 -1.71 -4.84 12.90
C TYR A 260 -0.79 -4.17 11.89
N VAL A 261 -0.05 -3.15 12.36
CA VAL A 261 0.94 -2.46 11.53
C VAL A 261 2.14 -2.11 12.38
N ASP A 262 3.31 -2.56 11.93
CA ASP A 262 4.58 -2.30 12.58
C ASP A 262 5.56 -1.60 11.64
N VAL A 263 6.43 -0.77 12.21
CA VAL A 263 7.51 -0.11 11.50
C VAL A 263 8.84 -0.71 11.93
N PHE A 264 9.63 -1.10 10.96
CA PHE A 264 10.97 -1.69 11.17
C PHE A 264 12.04 -0.86 10.45
N THR A 265 13.26 -0.87 10.96
CA THR A 265 14.40 -0.44 10.13
C THR A 265 14.54 -1.34 8.90
N ALA A 266 15.24 -0.88 7.87
CA ALA A 266 15.57 -1.72 6.72
C ALA A 266 16.32 -3.02 7.08
N LYS A 267 16.99 -3.08 8.23
CA LYS A 267 17.62 -4.30 8.76
C LYS A 267 16.67 -5.21 9.54
N GLY A 268 15.42 -4.80 9.72
CA GLY A 268 14.38 -5.61 10.35
C GLY A 268 14.28 -5.47 11.87
N ARG A 269 14.88 -4.43 12.48
CA ARG A 269 14.66 -4.11 13.89
C ARG A 269 13.36 -3.33 14.05
N LEU A 270 12.47 -3.82 14.91
CA LEU A 270 11.22 -3.14 15.24
C LEU A 270 11.52 -1.75 15.85
N ILE A 271 10.90 -0.71 15.29
CA ILE A 271 11.01 0.68 15.76
C ILE A 271 9.74 1.08 16.48
N GLN A 272 8.57 0.77 15.88
CA GLN A 272 7.29 1.29 16.33
C GLN A 272 6.17 0.30 16.01
N ARG A 273 5.20 0.20 16.91
CA ARG A 273 3.88 -0.39 16.66
C ARG A 273 2.88 0.74 16.50
N LEU A 274 2.09 0.73 15.45
CA LEU A 274 0.99 1.68 15.35
C LEU A 274 -0.11 1.33 16.34
N GLU A 275 -0.83 2.34 16.80
CA GLU A 275 -1.97 2.15 17.69
C GLU A 275 -2.99 1.21 17.04
N HIS A 276 -3.36 0.16 17.81
CA HIS A 276 -4.29 -0.88 17.37
C HIS A 276 -5.71 -0.59 17.83
N GLY A 277 -6.69 -0.87 16.97
CA GLY A 277 -8.11 -0.75 17.30
C GLY A 277 -9.00 -1.35 16.21
N ASP A 278 -10.31 -1.24 16.40
CA ASP A 278 -11.33 -1.84 15.52
C ASP A 278 -11.32 -1.26 14.09
N TRP A 279 -10.64 -0.14 13.89
CA TRP A 279 -10.44 0.46 12.56
C TRP A 279 -9.44 -0.31 11.68
N LEU A 280 -8.64 -1.22 12.24
CA LEU A 280 -7.74 -2.09 11.48
C LEU A 280 -8.47 -3.38 11.09
N ASN A 281 -8.66 -3.57 9.78
CA ASN A 281 -9.33 -4.73 9.21
C ASN A 281 -8.62 -5.15 7.91
N ALA A 282 -7.75 -6.15 7.99
CA ALA A 282 -6.90 -6.60 6.88
C ALA A 282 -6.17 -5.42 6.19
N PRO A 283 -5.30 -4.66 6.92
CA PRO A 283 -4.58 -3.54 6.34
C PRO A 283 -3.62 -4.01 5.25
N TRP A 284 -3.61 -3.29 4.09
CA TRP A 284 -2.71 -3.62 3.00
C TRP A 284 -1.96 -2.40 2.47
N GLY A 285 -2.62 -1.44 1.86
CA GLY A 285 -1.99 -0.24 1.30
C GLY A 285 -1.42 0.66 2.38
N VAL A 286 -0.18 1.12 2.20
CA VAL A 286 0.49 2.06 3.13
C VAL A 286 1.13 3.18 2.34
N ALA A 287 0.89 4.42 2.73
CA ALA A 287 1.49 5.58 2.09
C ALA A 287 1.80 6.69 3.09
N LEU A 288 2.84 7.47 2.82
CA LEU A 288 2.93 8.81 3.38
C LEU A 288 1.90 9.69 2.67
N ALA A 289 1.11 10.44 3.42
CA ALA A 289 0.14 11.36 2.83
C ALA A 289 0.82 12.34 1.87
N PRO A 290 0.16 12.73 0.76
CA PRO A 290 0.68 13.74 -0.14
C PRO A 290 1.07 15.04 0.57
N GLN A 291 1.99 15.80 -0.02
CA GLN A 291 2.50 17.04 0.57
C GLN A 291 1.39 18.06 0.81
N ASP A 292 0.45 18.20 -0.12
CA ASP A 292 -0.67 19.14 -0.06
C ASP A 292 -1.99 18.41 0.26
N PHE A 293 -1.97 17.54 1.29
CA PHE A 293 -3.12 16.72 1.67
C PHE A 293 -3.96 17.35 2.79
N GLY A 294 -3.82 18.65 3.01
CA GLY A 294 -4.53 19.40 4.05
C GLY A 294 -4.00 19.08 5.45
N ALA A 295 -4.90 19.02 6.43
CA ALA A 295 -4.53 18.81 7.84
C ALA A 295 -3.76 17.51 8.13
N PHE A 296 -3.82 16.55 7.22
CA PHE A 296 -3.15 15.25 7.34
C PHE A 296 -1.94 15.09 6.41
N SER A 297 -1.44 16.21 5.85
CA SER A 297 -0.18 16.21 5.09
C SER A 297 0.94 15.59 5.92
N HIS A 298 1.74 14.69 5.30
CA HIS A 298 2.86 13.97 5.93
C HIS A 298 2.49 12.95 7.03
N ASP A 299 1.21 12.73 7.32
CA ASP A 299 0.78 11.62 8.16
C ASP A 299 0.93 10.27 7.45
N LEU A 300 1.02 9.19 8.22
CA LEU A 300 1.02 7.85 7.66
C LEU A 300 -0.43 7.38 7.42
N LEU A 301 -0.70 6.95 6.21
CA LEU A 301 -2.00 6.44 5.78
C LEU A 301 -1.96 4.91 5.64
N VAL A 302 -2.99 4.24 6.16
CA VAL A 302 -3.13 2.78 6.10
C VAL A 302 -4.51 2.42 5.56
N GLY A 303 -4.53 1.84 4.37
CA GLY A 303 -5.74 1.36 3.70
C GLY A 303 -6.13 -0.04 4.19
N GLN A 304 -7.44 -0.28 4.36
CA GLN A 304 -8.00 -1.53 4.84
C GLN A 304 -8.63 -2.29 3.66
N PHE A 305 -8.15 -3.51 3.37
CA PHE A 305 -8.78 -4.37 2.35
C PHE A 305 -10.18 -4.83 2.80
N ALA A 306 -10.31 -5.23 4.06
CA ALA A 306 -11.57 -5.59 4.71
C ALA A 306 -12.42 -6.60 3.93
N GLY A 307 -11.78 -7.66 3.39
CA GLY A 307 -12.46 -8.77 2.74
C GLY A 307 -13.07 -8.46 1.36
N GLY A 308 -12.55 -7.46 0.66
CA GLY A 308 -13.03 -7.11 -0.68
C GLY A 308 -14.48 -6.65 -0.76
N GLY A 309 -15.04 -6.32 0.38
CA GLY A 309 -16.22 -5.51 0.55
C GLY A 309 -17.55 -6.07 0.02
N THR A 310 -18.20 -6.81 0.86
CA THR A 310 -19.65 -6.89 0.84
C THR A 310 -20.26 -6.18 2.05
N THR A 311 -19.43 -5.74 2.97
CA THR A 311 -19.82 -5.08 4.21
C THR A 311 -19.81 -3.57 4.02
N GLU A 312 -20.88 -2.90 4.40
CA GLU A 312 -20.91 -1.43 4.42
C GLU A 312 -19.79 -0.90 5.33
N GLY A 313 -19.01 0.06 4.84
CA GLY A 313 -17.87 0.62 5.56
C GLY A 313 -16.54 -0.13 5.40
N SER A 314 -16.45 -1.12 4.49
CA SER A 314 -15.17 -1.75 4.14
C SER A 314 -14.30 -0.83 3.28
N GLY A 315 -12.97 -1.02 3.33
CA GLY A 315 -12.04 -0.24 2.51
C GLY A 315 -11.82 1.20 3.01
N THR A 316 -11.76 1.39 4.32
CA THR A 316 -11.44 2.68 4.95
C THR A 316 -9.94 2.96 4.93
N ILE A 317 -9.54 4.22 5.15
CA ILE A 317 -8.14 4.63 5.29
C ILE A 317 -7.96 5.26 6.66
N ALA A 318 -7.11 4.62 7.47
CA ALA A 318 -6.72 5.09 8.79
C ALA A 318 -5.54 6.07 8.68
N ILE A 319 -5.57 7.11 9.51
CA ILE A 319 -4.57 8.17 9.58
C ILE A 319 -3.80 7.99 10.88
N TYR A 320 -2.50 8.02 10.79
CA TYR A 320 -1.61 7.90 11.93
C TYR A 320 -0.58 9.03 11.95
N ASP A 321 -0.34 9.57 13.12
CA ASP A 321 0.80 10.43 13.34
C ASP A 321 2.10 9.64 13.08
N LEU A 322 2.91 10.12 12.14
CA LEU A 322 4.10 9.42 11.67
C LEU A 322 5.15 9.21 12.79
N VAL A 323 5.21 10.14 13.75
CA VAL A 323 6.24 10.14 14.81
C VAL A 323 5.82 9.26 15.98
N THR A 324 4.56 9.39 16.39
CA THR A 324 4.06 8.72 17.60
C THR A 324 3.38 7.38 17.32
N GLY A 325 2.93 7.15 16.07
CA GLY A 325 2.13 5.97 15.69
C GLY A 325 0.71 6.00 16.25
N GLN A 326 0.25 7.15 16.77
CA GLN A 326 -1.10 7.28 17.31
C GLN A 326 -2.12 7.43 16.18
N PHE A 327 -3.27 6.82 16.36
CA PHE A 327 -4.40 6.94 15.45
C PHE A 327 -5.02 8.34 15.56
N LYS A 328 -5.22 9.00 14.42
CA LYS A 328 -5.81 10.35 14.33
C LYS A 328 -7.25 10.32 13.82
N GLY A 329 -7.68 9.27 13.15
CA GLY A 329 -9.00 9.14 12.59
C GLY A 329 -9.03 8.37 11.28
N LEU A 330 -10.20 8.34 10.64
CA LEU A 330 -10.43 7.81 9.30
C LEU A 330 -10.68 8.95 8.33
N LEU A 331 -10.25 8.81 7.06
CA LEU A 331 -10.57 9.80 6.03
C LEU A 331 -12.09 9.94 5.85
N GLN A 332 -12.56 11.17 5.74
CA GLN A 332 -13.98 11.52 5.64
C GLN A 332 -14.30 12.29 4.35
N ASP A 333 -15.52 12.12 3.84
CA ASP A 333 -16.05 12.90 2.74
C ASP A 333 -16.57 14.27 3.20
N ALA A 334 -17.02 15.10 2.27
CA ALA A 334 -17.53 16.44 2.55
C ALA A 334 -18.76 16.49 3.49
N ASN A 335 -19.39 15.37 3.78
CA ASN A 335 -20.51 15.24 4.71
C ASN A 335 -20.05 14.71 6.08
N GLY A 336 -18.76 14.53 6.30
CA GLY A 336 -18.21 13.93 7.51
C GLY A 336 -18.42 12.40 7.60
N LYS A 337 -18.83 11.76 6.51
CA LYS A 337 -18.96 10.31 6.46
C LYS A 337 -17.60 9.70 6.13
N THR A 338 -17.21 8.64 6.85
CA THR A 338 -16.00 7.88 6.53
C THR A 338 -16.04 7.39 5.08
N ILE A 339 -14.96 7.67 4.34
CA ILE A 339 -14.78 7.16 2.98
C ILE A 339 -14.54 5.66 3.07
N ALA A 340 -15.27 4.92 2.24
CA ALA A 340 -15.21 3.47 2.12
C ALA A 340 -15.08 3.07 0.64
N ILE A 341 -13.92 2.52 0.28
CA ILE A 341 -13.61 2.06 -1.08
C ILE A 341 -13.61 0.54 -1.05
N ASN A 342 -14.68 -0.04 -1.54
CA ASN A 342 -14.91 -1.48 -1.50
C ASN A 342 -13.75 -2.28 -2.12
N GLY A 343 -13.09 -3.14 -1.32
CA GLY A 343 -11.95 -3.94 -1.75
C GLY A 343 -10.68 -3.12 -1.97
N LEU A 344 -10.47 -2.06 -1.17
CA LEU A 344 -9.29 -1.21 -1.25
C LEU A 344 -8.00 -2.02 -1.09
N TRP A 345 -7.12 -1.94 -2.08
CA TRP A 345 -5.80 -2.54 -2.03
C TRP A 345 -4.72 -1.50 -1.77
N ASP A 346 -4.12 -0.95 -2.80
CA ASP A 346 -2.99 -0.03 -2.66
C ASP A 346 -3.43 1.42 -2.57
N ILE A 347 -2.60 2.20 -1.91
CA ILE A 347 -2.65 3.67 -1.90
C ILE A 347 -1.25 4.21 -2.16
N SER A 348 -1.14 5.24 -3.00
CA SER A 348 0.15 5.83 -3.32
C SER A 348 0.03 7.34 -3.60
N PRO A 349 0.91 8.17 -3.05
CA PRO A 349 0.85 9.61 -3.26
C PRO A 349 1.31 10.01 -4.65
N ALA A 350 0.73 11.08 -5.20
CA ALA A 350 1.15 11.67 -6.46
C ALA A 350 2.45 12.48 -6.35
N ASN A 351 2.77 12.98 -5.18
CA ASN A 351 3.89 13.89 -4.91
C ASN A 351 5.31 13.33 -5.12
N ASN A 352 5.43 12.06 -5.50
CA ASN A 352 6.72 11.48 -5.94
C ASN A 352 7.07 11.84 -7.39
N SER A 353 6.24 12.59 -8.08
CA SER A 353 6.39 12.89 -9.49
C SER A 353 7.17 14.18 -9.71
N ALA A 354 8.04 14.15 -10.73
CA ALA A 354 8.60 15.36 -11.28
C ALA A 354 7.51 16.22 -11.96
N PRO A 355 7.67 17.55 -12.01
CA PRO A 355 6.76 18.42 -12.77
C PRO A 355 6.59 17.92 -14.21
N GLY A 356 5.36 17.81 -14.68
CA GLY A 356 5.02 17.32 -16.00
C GLY A 356 4.95 15.80 -16.15
N SER A 357 5.00 15.05 -15.05
CA SER A 357 4.79 13.60 -15.07
C SER A 357 3.31 13.23 -15.30
N TYR A 358 3.06 11.93 -15.50
CA TYR A 358 1.75 11.38 -15.88
C TYR A 358 0.67 11.42 -14.80
N ASP A 359 0.97 11.89 -13.61
CA ASP A 359 0.08 11.71 -12.47
C ASP A 359 -0.88 12.85 -12.44
N SER A 360 -1.13 13.74 -12.37
CA SER A 360 -2.26 14.56 -12.01
C SER A 360 -2.82 15.43 -13.12
N ALA A 361 -4.04 15.72 -12.96
CA ALA A 361 -4.74 16.77 -13.69
C ALA A 361 -4.34 18.19 -13.21
N GLY A 362 -3.06 18.43 -12.94
CA GLY A 362 -2.52 19.76 -12.78
C GLY A 362 -2.41 20.33 -11.36
N ALA A 363 -2.67 19.56 -10.33
CA ALA A 363 -2.35 19.95 -8.95
C ALA A 363 -1.27 19.02 -8.39
N PRO A 364 0.02 19.37 -8.45
CA PRO A 364 1.06 18.51 -7.95
C PRO A 364 0.94 18.33 -6.45
N GLY A 365 0.90 17.07 -6.00
CA GLY A 365 1.09 16.72 -4.61
C GLY A 365 -0.14 16.64 -3.73
N SER A 366 -1.37 16.69 -4.26
CA SER A 366 -2.59 16.59 -3.45
C SER A 366 -3.36 15.28 -3.58
N GLU A 367 -3.08 14.49 -4.62
CA GLU A 367 -3.82 13.25 -4.89
C GLU A 367 -3.19 12.04 -4.19
N LEU A 368 -4.03 11.23 -3.57
CA LEU A 368 -3.71 9.90 -3.10
C LEU A 368 -4.38 8.90 -4.04
N TYR A 369 -3.60 8.30 -4.94
CA TYR A 369 -4.10 7.30 -5.87
C TYR A 369 -4.38 5.99 -5.14
N PHE A 370 -5.38 5.24 -5.64
CA PHE A 370 -5.75 3.95 -5.07
C PHE A 370 -6.13 2.93 -6.13
N THR A 371 -5.98 1.67 -5.78
CA THR A 371 -6.55 0.51 -6.48
C THR A 371 -7.52 -0.22 -5.58
N ALA A 372 -8.54 -0.84 -6.17
CA ALA A 372 -9.49 -1.65 -5.43
C ALA A 372 -10.07 -2.79 -6.27
N GLY A 373 -10.29 -3.94 -5.61
CA GLY A 373 -10.95 -5.12 -6.17
C GLY A 373 -12.34 -5.33 -5.57
N PRO A 374 -13.35 -4.51 -5.92
CA PRO A 374 -14.69 -4.67 -5.38
C PRO A 374 -15.33 -6.00 -5.75
N ASN A 375 -16.44 -6.33 -5.09
CA ASN A 375 -17.20 -7.56 -5.32
C ASN A 375 -16.34 -8.83 -5.15
N LYS A 376 -15.57 -8.89 -4.07
CA LYS A 376 -14.68 -10.03 -3.74
C LYS A 376 -13.64 -10.28 -4.85
N GLY A 377 -13.04 -9.23 -5.37
CA GLY A 377 -12.00 -9.31 -6.37
C GLY A 377 -12.48 -9.63 -7.79
N THR A 378 -13.78 -9.62 -8.07
CA THR A 378 -14.29 -9.76 -9.45
C THR A 378 -14.38 -8.42 -10.18
N GLY A 379 -14.41 -7.32 -9.41
CA GLY A 379 -14.38 -5.96 -9.91
C GLY A 379 -12.96 -5.39 -9.96
N GLY A 380 -12.84 -4.21 -10.55
CA GLY A 380 -11.62 -3.43 -10.57
C GLY A 380 -11.92 -1.93 -10.60
N LEU A 381 -11.18 -1.19 -9.80
CA LEU A 381 -11.28 0.26 -9.72
C LEU A 381 -9.89 0.88 -9.51
N PHE A 382 -9.61 1.93 -10.27
CA PHE A 382 -8.47 2.82 -10.12
C PHE A 382 -8.97 4.26 -10.04
N GLY A 383 -8.47 5.01 -9.07
CA GLY A 383 -8.87 6.39 -8.85
C GLY A 383 -7.94 7.11 -7.89
N TYR A 384 -8.39 8.25 -7.39
CA TYR A 384 -7.68 8.98 -6.36
C TYR A 384 -8.63 9.67 -5.37
N LEU A 385 -8.09 10.00 -4.21
CA LEU A 385 -8.66 10.92 -3.22
C LEU A 385 -7.89 12.24 -3.26
N LYS A 386 -8.56 13.35 -3.07
CA LYS A 386 -7.94 14.66 -2.90
C LYS A 386 -8.69 15.49 -1.87
N PRO A 387 -8.03 16.45 -1.21
CA PRO A 387 -8.69 17.38 -0.31
C PRO A 387 -9.89 18.06 -0.97
N ALA A 388 -10.98 18.22 -0.23
CA ALA A 388 -12.14 18.94 -0.71
C ALA A 388 -11.79 20.44 -0.93
N ALA A 389 -12.25 21.01 -2.04
CA ALA A 389 -11.94 22.41 -2.38
C ALA A 389 -12.38 23.42 -1.30
N THR A 390 -13.43 23.09 -0.55
CA THR A 390 -13.93 23.89 0.57
C THR A 390 -12.92 24.00 1.72
N ASP A 391 -12.10 22.99 1.92
CA ASP A 391 -11.16 22.93 3.03
C ASP A 391 -9.84 23.65 2.70
N LEU A 392 -9.46 23.68 1.42
CA LEU A 392 -8.28 24.38 0.93
C LEU A 392 -8.41 25.92 1.04
N THR A 393 -9.64 26.46 1.07
CA THR A 393 -9.89 27.90 1.17
C THR A 393 -9.76 28.46 2.59
N GLN A 394 -9.58 27.60 3.59
CA GLN A 394 -9.52 28.02 5.01
C GLN A 394 -8.11 28.20 5.56
N GLY A 395 -7.07 28.19 4.74
CA GLY A 395 -5.73 28.68 5.08
C GLY A 395 -4.96 27.89 6.13
N ASN A 396 -5.09 26.57 6.14
CA ASN A 396 -4.34 25.69 7.03
C ASN A 396 -3.08 25.07 6.38
N ASP A 397 -2.51 25.77 5.41
CA ASP A 397 -1.22 25.43 4.82
C ASP A 397 -0.09 25.89 5.75
N GLN A 398 0.21 25.13 6.79
CA GLN A 398 1.42 25.34 7.59
C GLN A 398 2.11 24.03 7.87
#